data_aa192aad116a40183756f1c800aba8f1
#
_entry.id   aa192aad116a40183756f1c800aba8f1
#
_cell.length_a   1.000
_cell.length_b   1.000
_cell.length_c   1.000
_cell.angle_alpha   90.00
_cell.angle_beta   90.00
_cell.angle_gamma   90.00
#
_symmetry.space_group_name_H-M   'P 1'
#
loop_
_entity.id
_entity.type
_entity.pdbx_description
1 polymer ?
#
loop_
_entity_poly.entity_id
_entity_poly.type
_entity_poly.pdbx_seq_one_letter_code
_entity_poly.pdbx_strand_id
1 'polypeptide(L)'
;MIHPVILCGGAGTRLWPLSRQSYPKQFSRLIGDQSLFQASARRTSGNGFAAPVVVTGDAFRFIVTEQLAAVEVAPAAVLIEPEGRNTAPAVLAAALWLAEHDPEALMLVAPSDHVIANAQAFRAAVAAAVPRARAGDLVTFGITPTRAETGYGWLELAPGADAASAVPQPLARFVEKPDAARAAVMLEAGNYLWNAGIFLFTAATLLAAFRAHCPEPLQDVTESVVAAKSDLGFTRLAPEPWARVHDISIDYAIMEKAANLVVMPYGAGWSDLGGWDAVWQETGPDGAGNVTSDHATAIGCTGSLLRSEAEGVELVGLGLHDIIAVAMPDAVLVANRADSQRVKEAVASLRARGARQATAFPTDHRPWGWFESLAMGERFQVKRIVVKPGAALSLQSHHHRSEHWIVVQGTARVTIDGEERLITENQSVYIPLGAVHRMENPGKLPMVLIEVQTGSYLGEDDIIRYEDVYARS
;
A
#
# COMPACT_ATOMS: atom_id res chain seq x y z
N MET A 1 -10.30 -22.21 8.96
CA MET A 1 -10.48 -20.95 8.22
C MET A 1 -9.19 -20.63 7.45
N ILE A 2 -9.27 -19.75 6.45
CA ILE A 2 -8.09 -19.23 5.73
C ILE A 2 -7.71 -17.92 6.39
N HIS A 3 -6.42 -17.75 6.72
CA HIS A 3 -5.86 -16.53 7.31
C HIS A 3 -5.26 -15.66 6.18
N PRO A 4 -5.89 -14.55 5.79
CA PRO A 4 -5.30 -13.63 4.84
C PRO A 4 -4.07 -12.96 5.46
N VAL A 5 -2.96 -12.97 4.73
CA VAL A 5 -1.74 -12.22 5.05
C VAL A 5 -1.56 -11.18 3.95
N ILE A 6 -1.84 -9.93 4.27
CA ILE A 6 -1.80 -8.83 3.30
C ILE A 6 -0.46 -8.11 3.43
N LEU A 7 0.36 -8.19 2.40
CA LEU A 7 1.64 -7.51 2.33
C LEU A 7 1.43 -6.07 1.87
N CYS A 8 1.70 -5.11 2.74
CA CYS A 8 1.44 -3.71 2.51
C CYS A 8 2.76 -2.91 2.48
N GLY A 9 3.61 -3.26 1.51
CA GLY A 9 4.92 -2.64 1.27
C GLY A 9 5.07 -2.13 -0.17
N GLY A 10 6.23 -1.55 -0.47
CA GLY A 10 6.57 -1.04 -1.81
C GLY A 10 6.17 0.42 -2.05
N ALA A 11 7.01 1.17 -2.77
CA ALA A 11 6.82 2.60 -3.00
C ALA A 11 6.00 2.96 -4.25
N GLY A 12 5.81 2.01 -5.19
CA GLY A 12 4.93 2.17 -6.36
C GLY A 12 5.19 3.40 -7.24
N THR A 13 6.42 3.87 -7.37
CA THR A 13 6.80 5.17 -7.97
C THR A 13 6.44 5.36 -9.45
N ARG A 14 6.11 4.28 -10.18
CA ARG A 14 5.70 4.35 -11.59
C ARG A 14 4.35 5.02 -11.82
N LEU A 15 3.54 5.17 -10.76
CA LEU A 15 2.26 5.87 -10.80
C LEU A 15 2.35 7.29 -10.20
N TRP A 16 3.55 7.86 -10.19
CA TRP A 16 3.70 9.28 -9.90
C TRP A 16 2.85 10.12 -10.89
N PRO A 17 2.20 11.20 -10.48
CA PRO A 17 2.29 11.89 -9.19
C PRO A 17 1.34 11.37 -8.09
N LEU A 18 0.44 10.43 -8.41
CA LEU A 18 -0.55 9.90 -7.46
C LEU A 18 0.10 8.97 -6.41
N SER A 19 1.08 8.18 -6.80
CA SER A 19 1.83 7.32 -5.87
C SER A 19 3.20 7.91 -5.58
N ARG A 20 3.54 8.02 -4.29
CA ARG A 20 4.82 8.56 -3.80
C ARG A 20 5.34 7.69 -2.66
N GLN A 21 6.59 7.91 -2.25
CA GLN A 21 7.20 7.14 -1.17
C GLN A 21 6.38 7.22 0.13
N SER A 22 5.86 8.40 0.48
CA SER A 22 5.03 8.59 1.69
C SER A 22 3.57 8.15 1.50
N TYR A 23 3.12 7.90 0.27
CA TYR A 23 1.77 7.45 -0.07
C TYR A 23 1.80 6.49 -1.24
N PRO A 24 2.15 5.21 -1.02
CA PRO A 24 2.24 4.19 -2.06
C PRO A 24 0.91 3.89 -2.73
N LYS A 25 0.98 3.31 -3.95
CA LYS A 25 -0.18 3.06 -4.84
C LYS A 25 -1.31 2.26 -4.18
N GLN A 26 -0.99 1.34 -3.27
CA GLN A 26 -1.99 0.51 -2.59
C GLN A 26 -3.02 1.32 -1.81
N PHE A 27 -2.66 2.50 -1.34
CA PHE A 27 -3.58 3.38 -0.61
C PHE A 27 -4.41 4.30 -1.51
N SER A 28 -4.09 4.35 -2.81
CA SER A 28 -4.77 5.21 -3.78
C SER A 28 -5.97 4.53 -4.42
N ARG A 29 -7.01 5.30 -4.74
CA ARG A 29 -8.19 4.88 -5.51
C ARG A 29 -7.88 4.93 -7.00
N LEU A 30 -7.14 3.94 -7.47
CA LEU A 30 -6.73 3.87 -8.88
C LEU A 30 -7.85 3.38 -9.78
N ILE A 31 -8.62 2.40 -9.31
CA ILE A 31 -9.74 1.77 -10.02
C ILE A 31 -10.96 1.74 -9.09
N GLY A 32 -12.04 2.41 -9.47
CA GLY A 32 -13.27 2.49 -8.66
C GLY A 32 -13.11 3.32 -7.38
N ASP A 33 -14.03 3.12 -6.42
CA ASP A 33 -14.19 3.98 -5.23
C ASP A 33 -13.33 3.56 -4.03
N GLN A 34 -12.67 2.42 -4.09
CA GLN A 34 -11.84 1.88 -3.02
C GLN A 34 -10.37 1.96 -3.38
N SER A 35 -9.50 2.10 -2.37
CA SER A 35 -8.08 1.89 -2.58
C SER A 35 -7.79 0.43 -2.92
N LEU A 36 -6.64 0.14 -3.55
CA LEU A 36 -6.25 -1.23 -3.86
C LEU A 36 -6.13 -2.08 -2.58
N PHE A 37 -5.64 -1.50 -1.50
CA PHE A 37 -5.55 -2.13 -0.19
C PHE A 37 -6.93 -2.45 0.38
N GLN A 38 -7.89 -1.52 0.33
CA GLN A 38 -9.27 -1.75 0.76
C GLN A 38 -9.94 -2.86 -0.05
N ALA A 39 -9.77 -2.84 -1.38
CA ALA A 39 -10.29 -3.88 -2.26
C ALA A 39 -9.67 -5.26 -1.95
N SER A 40 -8.36 -5.31 -1.64
CA SER A 40 -7.68 -6.54 -1.22
C SER A 40 -8.22 -7.06 0.11
N ALA A 41 -8.38 -6.20 1.12
CA ALA A 41 -8.92 -6.56 2.42
C ALA A 41 -10.37 -7.09 2.33
N ARG A 42 -11.25 -6.40 1.58
CA ARG A 42 -12.65 -6.85 1.38
C ARG A 42 -12.74 -8.16 0.60
N ARG A 43 -11.92 -8.33 -0.42
CA ARG A 43 -11.87 -9.55 -1.24
C ARG A 43 -11.53 -10.78 -0.41
N THR A 44 -10.70 -10.62 0.62
CA THR A 44 -10.23 -11.71 1.51
C THR A 44 -10.89 -11.66 2.89
N SER A 45 -12.10 -11.12 3.00
CA SER A 45 -12.90 -11.08 4.23
C SER A 45 -14.24 -11.82 4.09
N GLY A 46 -14.92 -12.11 5.19
CA GLY A 46 -16.22 -12.80 5.22
C GLY A 46 -16.11 -14.32 5.31
N ASN A 47 -17.13 -15.03 4.86
CA ASN A 47 -17.23 -16.48 5.03
C ASN A 47 -16.02 -17.24 4.48
N GLY A 48 -15.42 -18.10 5.31
CA GLY A 48 -14.25 -18.91 4.96
C GLY A 48 -12.91 -18.27 5.32
N PHE A 49 -12.89 -16.95 5.57
CA PHE A 49 -11.69 -16.21 5.96
C PHE A 49 -11.72 -15.83 7.45
N ALA A 50 -10.56 -15.87 8.07
CA ALA A 50 -10.31 -15.26 9.38
C ALA A 50 -10.03 -13.75 9.21
N ALA A 51 -9.93 -13.04 10.32
CA ALA A 51 -9.44 -11.65 10.31
C ALA A 51 -8.02 -11.59 9.74
N PRO A 52 -7.70 -10.62 8.86
CA PRO A 52 -6.42 -10.57 8.18
C PRO A 52 -5.26 -10.19 9.12
N VAL A 53 -4.09 -10.74 8.84
CA VAL A 53 -2.81 -10.23 9.32
C VAL A 53 -2.27 -9.28 8.26
N VAL A 54 -1.94 -8.04 8.64
CA VAL A 54 -1.34 -7.07 7.73
C VAL A 54 0.13 -6.89 8.12
N VAL A 55 1.03 -6.98 7.15
CA VAL A 55 2.46 -6.69 7.35
C VAL A 55 2.79 -5.39 6.64
N THR A 56 3.32 -4.41 7.37
CA THR A 56 3.60 -3.07 6.84
C THR A 56 4.75 -2.38 7.58
N GLY A 57 5.30 -1.32 6.98
CA GLY A 57 6.28 -0.45 7.65
C GLY A 57 5.63 0.57 8.58
N ASP A 58 6.41 1.10 9.51
CA ASP A 58 5.95 2.04 10.54
C ASP A 58 5.24 3.29 9.95
N ALA A 59 5.74 3.80 8.83
CA ALA A 59 5.16 4.99 8.17
C ALA A 59 3.69 4.81 7.74
N PHE A 60 3.25 3.57 7.51
CA PHE A 60 1.93 3.29 6.94
C PHE A 60 0.92 2.74 7.97
N ARG A 61 1.32 2.53 9.22
CA ARG A 61 0.47 1.89 10.23
C ARG A 61 -0.88 2.57 10.44
N PHE A 62 -0.91 3.90 10.39
CA PHE A 62 -2.14 4.66 10.64
C PHE A 62 -3.08 4.67 9.42
N ILE A 63 -2.54 4.82 8.21
CA ILE A 63 -3.36 4.72 6.99
C ILE A 63 -3.93 3.31 6.80
N VAL A 64 -3.16 2.28 7.15
CA VAL A 64 -3.63 0.87 7.14
C VAL A 64 -4.85 0.72 8.04
N THR A 65 -4.77 1.13 9.31
CA THR A 65 -5.90 1.02 10.25
C THR A 65 -7.09 1.88 9.84
N GLU A 66 -6.86 3.07 9.30
CA GLU A 66 -7.91 3.96 8.81
C GLU A 66 -8.65 3.35 7.61
N GLN A 67 -7.92 2.84 6.64
CA GLN A 67 -8.52 2.24 5.45
C GLN A 67 -9.23 0.92 5.74
N LEU A 68 -8.73 0.10 6.68
CA LEU A 68 -9.44 -1.09 7.16
C LEU A 68 -10.75 -0.73 7.86
N ALA A 69 -10.72 0.26 8.75
CA ALA A 69 -11.91 0.73 9.44
C ALA A 69 -12.98 1.27 8.47
N ALA A 70 -12.57 1.99 7.42
CA ALA A 70 -13.46 2.52 6.39
C ALA A 70 -14.21 1.44 5.59
N VAL A 71 -13.69 0.21 5.56
CA VAL A 71 -14.33 -0.96 4.91
C VAL A 71 -14.82 -2.01 5.91
N GLU A 72 -14.89 -1.66 7.19
CA GLU A 72 -15.38 -2.49 8.28
C GLU A 72 -14.64 -3.84 8.42
N VAL A 73 -13.35 -3.86 8.15
CA VAL A 73 -12.47 -5.02 8.32
C VAL A 73 -11.60 -4.81 9.55
N ALA A 74 -11.78 -5.63 10.58
CA ALA A 74 -10.90 -5.65 11.75
C ALA A 74 -9.74 -6.63 11.51
N PRO A 75 -8.46 -6.20 11.60
CA PRO A 75 -7.32 -7.10 11.47
C PRO A 75 -7.15 -7.97 12.73
N ALA A 76 -6.62 -9.20 12.57
CA ALA A 76 -6.14 -10.02 13.68
C ALA A 76 -4.86 -9.43 14.28
N ALA A 77 -3.97 -8.94 13.41
CA ALA A 77 -2.76 -8.22 13.79
C ALA A 77 -2.32 -7.28 12.67
N VAL A 78 -1.63 -6.20 13.05
CA VAL A 78 -0.84 -5.38 12.15
C VAL A 78 0.62 -5.48 12.60
N LEU A 79 1.41 -6.25 11.85
CA LEU A 79 2.84 -6.45 12.10
C LEU A 79 3.62 -5.30 11.50
N ILE A 80 4.41 -4.62 12.32
CA ILE A 80 5.21 -3.47 11.87
C ILE A 80 6.66 -3.93 11.68
N GLU A 81 7.10 -3.94 10.43
CA GLU A 81 8.51 -4.15 10.08
C GLU A 81 9.32 -2.90 10.47
N PRO A 82 10.45 -3.05 11.16
CA PRO A 82 11.35 -1.92 11.45
C PRO A 82 11.90 -1.26 10.18
N GLU A 83 12.19 -2.07 9.17
CA GLU A 83 12.57 -1.66 7.81
C GLU A 83 12.15 -2.73 6.80
N GLY A 84 11.93 -2.33 5.54
CA GLY A 84 11.56 -3.28 4.48
C GLY A 84 12.73 -4.19 4.12
N ARG A 85 12.49 -5.51 4.14
CA ARG A 85 13.45 -6.58 3.79
C ARG A 85 12.91 -7.50 2.69
N ASN A 86 12.09 -6.94 1.78
CA ASN A 86 11.40 -7.69 0.74
C ASN A 86 10.37 -8.68 1.30
N THR A 87 9.86 -9.62 0.48
CA THR A 87 8.68 -10.42 0.81
C THR A 87 8.96 -11.63 1.68
N ALA A 88 10.15 -12.26 1.61
CA ALA A 88 10.40 -13.48 2.38
C ALA A 88 10.38 -13.25 3.90
N PRO A 89 11.08 -12.26 4.47
CA PRO A 89 11.03 -11.99 5.91
C PRO A 89 9.62 -11.57 6.38
N ALA A 90 8.89 -10.78 5.58
CA ALA A 90 7.54 -10.36 5.89
C ALA A 90 6.57 -11.55 6.01
N VAL A 91 6.61 -12.47 5.04
CA VAL A 91 5.78 -13.68 5.04
C VAL A 91 6.20 -14.63 6.16
N LEU A 92 7.50 -14.77 6.41
CA LEU A 92 8.04 -15.58 7.51
C LEU A 92 7.58 -15.05 8.88
N ALA A 93 7.62 -13.74 9.10
CA ALA A 93 7.14 -13.13 10.34
C ALA A 93 5.64 -13.39 10.57
N ALA A 94 4.82 -13.27 9.53
CA ALA A 94 3.40 -13.60 9.60
C ALA A 94 3.16 -15.10 9.89
N ALA A 95 3.96 -15.98 9.28
CA ALA A 95 3.87 -17.42 9.51
C ALA A 95 4.24 -17.80 10.96
N LEU A 96 5.30 -17.22 11.50
CA LEU A 96 5.71 -17.42 12.90
C LEU A 96 4.64 -16.91 13.87
N TRP A 97 4.09 -15.72 13.62
CA TRP A 97 3.02 -15.14 14.44
C TRP A 97 1.76 -16.02 14.42
N LEU A 98 1.34 -16.54 13.28
CA LEU A 98 0.20 -17.44 13.16
C LEU A 98 0.48 -18.80 13.80
N ALA A 99 1.68 -19.36 13.59
CA ALA A 99 2.06 -20.66 14.11
C ALA A 99 2.16 -20.73 15.64
N GLU A 100 2.31 -19.58 16.31
CA GLU A 100 2.25 -19.50 17.78
C GLU A 100 0.90 -19.98 18.32
N HIS A 101 -0.20 -19.76 17.55
CA HIS A 101 -1.56 -20.12 17.94
C HIS A 101 -2.05 -21.39 17.24
N ASP A 102 -1.70 -21.55 15.96
CA ASP A 102 -2.09 -22.70 15.12
C ASP A 102 -1.00 -22.98 14.07
N PRO A 103 -0.11 -23.97 14.31
CA PRO A 103 0.91 -24.35 13.33
C PRO A 103 0.37 -24.75 11.95
N GLU A 104 -0.88 -25.27 11.91
CA GLU A 104 -1.56 -25.66 10.68
C GLU A 104 -2.43 -24.53 10.11
N ALA A 105 -2.27 -23.29 10.60
CA ALA A 105 -2.96 -22.14 10.06
C ALA A 105 -2.77 -22.04 8.54
N LEU A 106 -3.88 -22.05 7.80
CA LEU A 106 -3.85 -21.95 6.33
C LEU A 106 -3.74 -20.47 5.95
N MET A 107 -2.60 -20.09 5.38
CA MET A 107 -2.25 -18.72 5.04
C MET A 107 -2.52 -18.44 3.56
N LEU A 108 -3.30 -17.40 3.27
CA LEU A 108 -3.40 -16.80 1.93
C LEU A 108 -2.56 -15.51 1.92
N VAL A 109 -1.36 -15.57 1.38
CA VAL A 109 -0.47 -14.42 1.23
C VAL A 109 -0.82 -13.70 -0.06
N ALA A 110 -1.11 -12.41 0.03
CA ALA A 110 -1.45 -11.58 -1.12
C ALA A 110 -0.85 -10.17 -1.01
N PRO A 111 -0.34 -9.61 -2.12
CA PRO A 111 -0.02 -8.20 -2.20
C PRO A 111 -1.27 -7.33 -2.03
N SER A 112 -1.10 -6.15 -1.45
CA SER A 112 -2.19 -5.18 -1.21
C SER A 112 -2.52 -4.31 -2.43
N ASP A 113 -1.74 -4.39 -3.51
CA ASP A 113 -1.70 -3.43 -4.60
C ASP A 113 -2.11 -4.00 -5.97
N HIS A 114 -2.66 -5.23 -5.98
CA HIS A 114 -3.15 -5.88 -7.20
C HIS A 114 -4.64 -5.68 -7.41
N VAL A 115 -5.03 -5.50 -8.67
CA VAL A 115 -6.42 -5.56 -9.12
C VAL A 115 -6.79 -7.01 -9.41
N ILE A 116 -7.93 -7.44 -8.89
CA ILE A 116 -8.60 -8.69 -9.22
C ILE A 116 -10.05 -8.34 -9.55
N ALA A 117 -10.38 -8.36 -10.83
CA ALA A 117 -11.65 -7.89 -11.33
C ALA A 117 -12.85 -8.71 -10.81
N ASN A 118 -12.67 -10.02 -10.68
CA ASN A 118 -13.73 -10.93 -10.22
C ASN A 118 -13.38 -11.55 -8.86
N ALA A 119 -13.81 -10.90 -7.78
CA ALA A 119 -13.59 -11.36 -6.42
C ALA A 119 -14.25 -12.73 -6.13
N GLN A 120 -15.40 -13.03 -6.74
CA GLN A 120 -16.10 -14.32 -6.54
C GLN A 120 -15.32 -15.47 -7.19
N ALA A 121 -14.86 -15.30 -8.42
CA ALA A 121 -14.02 -16.28 -9.11
C ALA A 121 -12.69 -16.49 -8.36
N PHE A 122 -12.10 -15.43 -7.83
CA PHE A 122 -10.90 -15.54 -7.01
C PHE A 122 -11.13 -16.38 -5.76
N ARG A 123 -12.19 -16.09 -5.00
CA ARG A 123 -12.54 -16.89 -3.81
C ARG A 123 -12.80 -18.36 -4.14
N ALA A 124 -13.42 -18.65 -5.28
CA ALA A 124 -13.63 -20.01 -5.75
C ALA A 124 -12.31 -20.71 -6.07
N ALA A 125 -11.37 -20.02 -6.74
CA ALA A 125 -10.03 -20.53 -7.01
C ALA A 125 -9.24 -20.80 -5.71
N VAL A 126 -9.31 -19.88 -4.74
CA VAL A 126 -8.71 -20.08 -3.41
C VAL A 126 -9.29 -21.32 -2.74
N ALA A 127 -10.62 -21.49 -2.74
CA ALA A 127 -11.28 -22.65 -2.13
C ALA A 127 -10.87 -23.97 -2.82
N ALA A 128 -10.74 -23.98 -4.14
CA ALA A 128 -10.29 -25.16 -4.91
C ALA A 128 -8.82 -25.53 -4.62
N ALA A 129 -8.00 -24.55 -4.22
CA ALA A 129 -6.60 -24.75 -3.88
C ALA A 129 -6.37 -25.29 -2.45
N VAL A 130 -7.33 -25.11 -1.53
CA VAL A 130 -7.21 -25.52 -0.10
C VAL A 130 -6.78 -26.98 0.09
N PRO A 131 -7.35 -27.99 -0.62
CA PRO A 131 -6.95 -29.38 -0.40
C PRO A 131 -5.46 -29.63 -0.65
N ARG A 132 -4.87 -29.01 -1.67
CA ARG A 132 -3.45 -29.15 -2.00
C ARG A 132 -2.57 -28.47 -0.95
N ALA A 133 -2.93 -27.25 -0.54
CA ALA A 133 -2.21 -26.54 0.52
C ALA A 133 -2.21 -27.32 1.85
N ARG A 134 -3.35 -27.94 2.21
CA ARG A 134 -3.44 -28.80 3.40
C ARG A 134 -2.69 -30.12 3.27
N ALA A 135 -2.46 -30.59 2.05
CA ALA A 135 -1.65 -31.78 1.78
C ALA A 135 -0.13 -31.49 1.84
N GLY A 136 0.28 -30.25 2.11
CA GLY A 136 1.68 -29.84 2.24
C GLY A 136 2.28 -29.25 0.99
N ASP A 137 1.47 -28.90 -0.03
CA ASP A 137 1.95 -28.17 -1.21
C ASP A 137 2.03 -26.67 -0.95
N LEU A 138 2.98 -26.03 -1.63
CA LEU A 138 3.05 -24.57 -1.80
C LEU A 138 2.25 -24.23 -3.06
N VAL A 139 1.09 -23.60 -2.91
CA VAL A 139 0.25 -23.23 -4.04
C VAL A 139 0.50 -21.78 -4.42
N THR A 140 0.85 -21.52 -5.69
CA THR A 140 0.86 -20.18 -6.27
C THR A 140 -0.31 -19.98 -7.24
N PHE A 141 -0.68 -18.75 -7.57
CA PHE A 141 -1.72 -18.44 -8.54
C PHE A 141 -1.07 -18.00 -9.85
N GLY A 142 -1.49 -18.63 -10.94
CA GLY A 142 -0.92 -18.44 -12.27
C GLY A 142 -1.87 -17.73 -13.22
N ILE A 143 -1.41 -16.67 -13.85
CA ILE A 143 -2.17 -15.82 -14.78
C ILE A 143 -1.78 -16.16 -16.21
N THR A 144 -2.77 -16.27 -17.10
CA THR A 144 -2.51 -16.52 -18.53
C THR A 144 -1.73 -15.36 -19.14
N PRO A 145 -0.54 -15.60 -19.73
CA PRO A 145 0.26 -14.55 -20.32
C PRO A 145 -0.41 -13.99 -21.59
N THR A 146 -0.34 -12.66 -21.74
CA THR A 146 -0.83 -11.93 -22.92
C THR A 146 0.28 -11.23 -23.70
N ARG A 147 1.50 -11.17 -23.13
CA ARG A 147 2.68 -10.53 -23.72
C ARG A 147 3.96 -11.13 -23.13
N ALA A 148 5.11 -10.83 -23.74
CA ALA A 148 6.42 -11.24 -23.24
C ALA A 148 6.90 -10.32 -22.11
N GLU A 149 6.33 -10.49 -20.89
CA GLU A 149 6.59 -9.67 -19.73
C GLU A 149 7.90 -10.07 -19.03
N THR A 150 8.80 -9.12 -18.79
CA THR A 150 10.09 -9.33 -18.14
C THR A 150 10.08 -8.98 -16.65
N GLY A 151 9.02 -8.33 -16.18
CA GLY A 151 8.87 -7.89 -14.79
C GLY A 151 8.26 -8.93 -13.86
N TYR A 152 7.76 -10.07 -14.40
CA TYR A 152 7.07 -11.11 -13.64
C TYR A 152 7.87 -12.42 -13.58
N GLY A 153 7.56 -13.23 -12.57
CA GLY A 153 7.91 -14.63 -12.55
C GLY A 153 7.06 -15.43 -13.56
N TRP A 154 7.62 -16.47 -14.16
CA TRP A 154 6.97 -17.37 -15.09
C TRP A 154 6.95 -18.79 -14.51
N LEU A 155 5.79 -19.43 -14.63
CA LEU A 155 5.48 -20.74 -14.09
C LEU A 155 5.34 -21.72 -15.25
N GLU A 156 6.31 -22.61 -15.45
CA GLU A 156 6.23 -23.66 -16.46
C GLU A 156 5.38 -24.82 -15.97
N LEU A 157 4.31 -25.12 -16.68
CA LEU A 157 3.44 -26.26 -16.37
C LEU A 157 4.16 -27.59 -16.67
N ALA A 158 3.95 -28.58 -15.83
CA ALA A 158 4.42 -29.94 -16.10
C ALA A 158 3.76 -30.53 -17.34
N PRO A 159 4.40 -31.49 -18.02
CA PRO A 159 3.79 -32.18 -19.19
C PRO A 159 2.41 -32.77 -18.85
N GLY A 160 1.42 -32.42 -19.66
CA GLY A 160 0.02 -32.86 -19.48
C GLY A 160 -0.80 -32.01 -18.50
N ALA A 161 -0.23 -30.97 -17.87
CA ALA A 161 -0.99 -30.04 -17.05
C ALA A 161 -1.79 -29.05 -17.92
N ASP A 162 -2.95 -28.61 -17.41
CA ASP A 162 -3.89 -27.73 -18.11
C ASP A 162 -3.88 -26.32 -17.55
N ALA A 163 -3.50 -25.33 -18.37
CA ALA A 163 -3.48 -23.91 -18.03
C ALA A 163 -4.89 -23.31 -17.76
N ALA A 164 -5.97 -23.98 -18.20
CA ALA A 164 -7.34 -23.57 -17.97
C ALA A 164 -8.03 -24.36 -16.84
N SER A 165 -7.30 -25.19 -16.12
CA SER A 165 -7.84 -26.06 -15.06
C SER A 165 -8.47 -25.26 -13.92
N ALA A 166 -9.58 -25.77 -13.39
CA ALA A 166 -10.23 -25.24 -12.18
C ALA A 166 -9.65 -25.80 -10.86
N VAL A 167 -8.57 -26.60 -10.93
CA VAL A 167 -7.86 -27.15 -9.78
C VAL A 167 -6.36 -26.99 -9.94
N PRO A 168 -5.58 -26.97 -8.85
CA PRO A 168 -4.13 -26.78 -8.93
C PRO A 168 -3.43 -27.82 -9.80
N GLN A 169 -2.48 -27.36 -10.61
CA GLN A 169 -1.71 -28.14 -11.57
C GLN A 169 -0.23 -28.24 -11.12
N PRO A 170 0.45 -29.35 -11.47
CA PRO A 170 1.87 -29.50 -11.17
C PRO A 170 2.72 -28.54 -12.03
N LEU A 171 3.79 -28.02 -11.45
CA LEU A 171 4.79 -27.19 -12.12
C LEU A 171 6.03 -28.02 -12.48
N ALA A 172 6.63 -27.71 -13.62
CA ALA A 172 7.96 -28.19 -14.00
C ALA A 172 9.05 -27.30 -13.39
N ARG A 173 8.85 -25.99 -13.40
CA ARG A 173 9.78 -25.01 -12.79
C ARG A 173 9.16 -23.62 -12.65
N PHE A 174 9.81 -22.81 -11.79
CA PHE A 174 9.59 -21.38 -11.65
C PHE A 174 10.78 -20.62 -12.27
N VAL A 175 10.55 -19.51 -12.96
CA VAL A 175 11.57 -18.67 -13.57
C VAL A 175 11.28 -17.20 -13.24
N GLU A 176 12.06 -16.59 -12.37
CA GLU A 176 11.87 -15.19 -11.96
C GLU A 176 12.48 -14.23 -12.97
N LYS A 177 11.69 -13.28 -13.46
CA LYS A 177 12.08 -12.13 -14.31
C LYS A 177 13.04 -12.50 -15.45
N PRO A 178 12.59 -13.28 -16.44
CA PRO A 178 13.43 -13.64 -17.59
C PRO A 178 13.80 -12.40 -18.42
N ASP A 179 14.86 -12.49 -19.21
CA ASP A 179 15.14 -11.49 -20.23
C ASP A 179 14.08 -11.51 -21.36
N ALA A 180 14.08 -10.46 -22.21
CA ALA A 180 13.06 -10.30 -23.25
C ALA A 180 13.02 -11.45 -24.27
N ALA A 181 14.17 -12.00 -24.65
CA ALA A 181 14.26 -13.10 -25.61
C ALA A 181 13.65 -14.38 -25.01
N ARG A 182 13.97 -14.67 -23.75
CA ARG A 182 13.44 -15.81 -23.02
C ARG A 182 11.95 -15.66 -22.76
N ALA A 183 11.47 -14.46 -22.38
CA ALA A 183 10.04 -14.19 -22.20
C ALA A 183 9.23 -14.40 -23.49
N ALA A 184 9.77 -14.02 -24.65
CA ALA A 184 9.12 -14.26 -25.94
C ALA A 184 8.99 -15.75 -26.24
N VAL A 185 10.05 -16.54 -26.04
CA VAL A 185 10.02 -18.01 -26.22
C VAL A 185 9.01 -18.66 -25.27
N MET A 186 8.93 -18.21 -24.02
CA MET A 186 7.97 -18.75 -23.04
C MET A 186 6.52 -18.44 -23.42
N LEU A 187 6.27 -17.23 -23.98
CA LEU A 187 4.94 -16.85 -24.46
C LEU A 187 4.50 -17.74 -25.64
N GLU A 188 5.40 -17.96 -26.61
CA GLU A 188 5.14 -18.81 -27.78
C GLU A 188 4.92 -20.29 -27.41
N ALA A 189 5.60 -20.78 -26.38
CA ALA A 189 5.49 -22.16 -25.93
C ALA A 189 4.08 -22.51 -25.40
N GLY A 190 3.34 -21.54 -24.87
CA GLY A 190 1.94 -21.68 -24.45
C GLY A 190 1.69 -22.53 -23.19
N ASN A 191 2.74 -23.09 -22.59
CA ASN A 191 2.68 -23.89 -21.36
C ASN A 191 3.18 -23.14 -20.13
N TYR A 192 3.22 -21.81 -20.17
CA TYR A 192 3.61 -20.95 -19.07
C TYR A 192 2.46 -20.10 -18.58
N LEU A 193 2.48 -19.80 -17.26
CA LEU A 193 1.62 -18.80 -16.62
C LEU A 193 2.51 -17.74 -15.95
N TRP A 194 2.01 -16.50 -15.78
CA TRP A 194 2.68 -15.53 -14.93
C TRP A 194 2.41 -15.82 -13.46
N ASN A 195 3.41 -15.66 -12.61
CA ASN A 195 3.24 -15.70 -11.16
C ASN A 195 2.50 -14.43 -10.69
N ALA A 196 1.33 -14.61 -10.08
CA ALA A 196 0.57 -13.50 -9.51
C ALA A 196 1.17 -12.95 -8.19
N GLY A 197 2.18 -13.62 -7.61
CA GLY A 197 2.69 -13.27 -6.29
C GLY A 197 1.67 -13.50 -5.15
N ILE A 198 0.68 -14.35 -5.39
CA ILE A 198 -0.33 -14.77 -4.42
C ILE A 198 -0.06 -16.23 -4.09
N PHE A 199 -0.04 -16.57 -2.80
CA PHE A 199 0.34 -17.90 -2.34
C PHE A 199 -0.64 -18.45 -1.31
N LEU A 200 -0.85 -19.78 -1.31
CA LEU A 200 -1.66 -20.47 -0.31
C LEU A 200 -0.90 -21.71 0.19
N PHE A 201 -0.69 -21.80 1.49
CA PHE A 201 0.00 -22.89 2.18
C PHE A 201 -0.31 -22.88 3.66
N THR A 202 0.06 -23.96 4.41
CA THR A 202 0.04 -23.89 5.88
C THR A 202 1.28 -23.21 6.43
N ALA A 203 1.18 -22.62 7.61
CA ALA A 203 2.34 -22.05 8.31
C ALA A 203 3.45 -23.10 8.51
N ALA A 204 3.07 -24.33 8.89
CA ALA A 204 4.01 -25.45 9.04
C ALA A 204 4.74 -25.78 7.73
N THR A 205 4.02 -25.84 6.60
CA THR A 205 4.62 -26.10 5.28
C THR A 205 5.63 -25.02 4.91
N LEU A 206 5.29 -23.75 5.11
CA LEU A 206 6.19 -22.63 4.82
C LEU A 206 7.43 -22.66 5.72
N LEU A 207 7.27 -22.86 7.03
CA LEU A 207 8.39 -22.93 7.95
C LEU A 207 9.33 -24.12 7.65
N ALA A 208 8.77 -25.26 7.20
CA ALA A 208 9.57 -26.38 6.72
C ALA A 208 10.35 -26.02 5.43
N ALA A 209 9.72 -25.30 4.51
CA ALA A 209 10.38 -24.83 3.29
C ALA A 209 11.53 -23.85 3.59
N PHE A 210 11.35 -22.92 4.54
CA PHE A 210 12.44 -22.04 4.98
C PHE A 210 13.61 -22.84 5.58
N ARG A 211 13.35 -23.84 6.45
CA ARG A 211 14.41 -24.69 7.00
C ARG A 211 15.19 -25.43 5.92
N ALA A 212 14.52 -25.85 4.85
CA ALA A 212 15.13 -26.62 3.77
C ALA A 212 15.89 -25.79 2.76
N HIS A 213 15.38 -24.59 2.40
CA HIS A 213 15.84 -23.85 1.23
C HIS A 213 16.46 -22.48 1.53
N CYS A 214 16.12 -21.87 2.67
CA CYS A 214 16.60 -20.55 3.07
C CYS A 214 16.60 -20.43 4.61
N PRO A 215 17.47 -21.16 5.33
CA PRO A 215 17.47 -21.18 6.80
C PRO A 215 18.01 -19.88 7.43
N GLU A 216 18.76 -19.05 6.69
CA GLU A 216 19.48 -17.91 7.23
C GLU A 216 18.56 -16.88 7.92
N PRO A 217 17.41 -16.45 7.37
CA PRO A 217 16.56 -15.45 8.03
C PRO A 217 15.73 -16.05 9.19
N LEU A 218 15.64 -17.37 9.29
CA LEU A 218 14.70 -18.04 10.21
C LEU A 218 14.97 -17.69 11.68
N GLN A 219 16.23 -17.71 12.10
CA GLN A 219 16.59 -17.39 13.47
C GLN A 219 16.30 -15.92 13.80
N ASP A 220 16.81 -15.00 12.98
CA ASP A 220 16.69 -13.56 13.22
C ASP A 220 15.23 -13.07 13.17
N VAL A 221 14.43 -13.57 12.22
CA VAL A 221 13.00 -13.25 12.17
C VAL A 221 12.26 -13.86 13.37
N THR A 222 12.60 -15.10 13.80
CA THR A 222 12.03 -15.70 15.01
C THR A 222 12.33 -14.86 16.25
N GLU A 223 13.60 -14.47 16.44
CA GLU A 223 14.00 -13.59 17.55
C GLU A 223 13.23 -12.25 17.51
N SER A 224 13.05 -11.68 16.32
CA SER A 224 12.33 -10.43 16.13
C SER A 224 10.83 -10.53 16.44
N VAL A 225 10.19 -11.65 16.09
CA VAL A 225 8.77 -11.91 16.40
C VAL A 225 8.58 -12.20 17.89
N VAL A 226 9.43 -13.03 18.50
CA VAL A 226 9.35 -13.37 19.94
C VAL A 226 9.58 -12.16 20.83
N ALA A 227 10.50 -11.27 20.45
CA ALA A 227 10.77 -10.03 21.17
C ALA A 227 9.89 -8.84 20.74
N ALA A 228 8.87 -9.09 19.94
CA ALA A 228 7.96 -8.05 19.47
C ALA A 228 7.21 -7.38 20.63
N LYS A 229 6.90 -6.08 20.45
CA LYS A 229 6.19 -5.30 21.46
C LYS A 229 4.82 -4.86 20.93
N SER A 230 3.82 -4.94 21.79
CA SER A 230 2.51 -4.33 21.50
C SER A 230 2.59 -2.83 21.76
N ASP A 231 2.18 -2.04 20.77
CA ASP A 231 2.12 -0.58 20.83
C ASP A 231 0.90 -0.07 20.07
N LEU A 232 -0.06 0.54 20.76
CA LEU A 232 -1.30 1.10 20.19
C LEU A 232 -2.10 0.10 19.33
N GLY A 233 -2.06 -1.19 19.67
CA GLY A 233 -2.72 -2.25 18.90
C GLY A 233 -1.91 -2.78 17.72
N PHE A 234 -0.70 -2.26 17.51
CA PHE A 234 0.27 -2.80 16.55
C PHE A 234 1.21 -3.81 17.23
N THR A 235 1.68 -4.79 16.48
CA THR A 235 2.76 -5.69 16.88
C THR A 235 4.06 -5.23 16.21
N ARG A 236 4.91 -4.53 16.96
CA ARG A 236 6.21 -4.02 16.48
C ARG A 236 7.25 -5.10 16.57
N LEU A 237 7.76 -5.55 15.44
CA LEU A 237 8.87 -6.49 15.38
C LEU A 237 10.14 -5.86 16.00
N ALA A 238 10.94 -6.66 16.69
CA ALA A 238 12.14 -6.16 17.35
C ALA A 238 13.22 -5.75 16.33
N PRO A 239 13.75 -4.51 16.42
CA PRO A 239 14.61 -3.95 15.36
C PRO A 239 16.01 -4.58 15.30
N GLU A 240 16.63 -4.95 16.45
CA GLU A 240 17.99 -5.46 16.45
C GLU A 240 18.12 -6.82 15.73
N PRO A 241 17.28 -7.84 15.97
CA PRO A 241 17.31 -9.07 15.17
C PRO A 241 16.94 -8.80 13.73
N TRP A 242 15.91 -7.96 13.47
CA TRP A 242 15.45 -7.63 12.12
C TRP A 242 16.54 -7.00 11.24
N ALA A 243 17.40 -6.16 11.81
CA ALA A 243 18.49 -5.51 11.08
C ALA A 243 19.52 -6.49 10.48
N ARG A 244 19.62 -7.72 11.02
CA ARG A 244 20.51 -8.77 10.51
C ARG A 244 19.92 -9.54 9.33
N VAL A 245 18.60 -9.44 9.11
CA VAL A 245 17.90 -10.17 8.06
C VAL A 245 18.26 -9.63 6.67
N HIS A 246 18.63 -10.52 5.75
CA HIS A 246 18.92 -10.15 4.37
C HIS A 246 17.66 -9.79 3.58
N ASP A 247 17.78 -8.85 2.66
CA ASP A 247 16.73 -8.45 1.69
C ASP A 247 16.59 -9.54 0.62
N ILE A 248 15.50 -10.30 0.66
CA ILE A 248 15.23 -11.39 -0.28
C ILE A 248 13.72 -11.57 -0.50
N SER A 249 13.30 -11.79 -1.77
CA SER A 249 11.91 -12.15 -2.05
C SER A 249 11.62 -13.63 -1.75
N ILE A 250 10.36 -13.94 -1.45
CA ILE A 250 9.91 -15.32 -1.23
C ILE A 250 10.07 -16.17 -2.49
N ASP A 251 10.01 -15.54 -3.67
CA ASP A 251 10.22 -16.21 -4.95
C ASP A 251 11.62 -16.81 -5.02
N TYR A 252 12.65 -16.01 -4.77
CA TYR A 252 14.05 -16.48 -4.75
C TYR A 252 14.37 -17.35 -3.53
N ALA A 253 13.79 -17.03 -2.36
CA ALA A 253 14.09 -17.76 -1.15
C ALA A 253 13.54 -19.20 -1.20
N ILE A 254 12.32 -19.37 -1.69
CA ILE A 254 11.53 -20.61 -1.58
C ILE A 254 11.01 -21.09 -2.94
N MET A 255 10.27 -20.24 -3.71
CA MET A 255 9.43 -20.74 -4.82
C MET A 255 10.26 -21.30 -5.98
N GLU A 256 11.43 -20.76 -6.26
CA GLU A 256 12.33 -21.32 -7.29
C GLU A 256 13.00 -22.65 -6.88
N LYS A 257 13.02 -22.99 -5.57
CA LYS A 257 13.75 -24.13 -5.03
C LYS A 257 12.85 -25.29 -4.59
N ALA A 258 11.60 -24.98 -4.25
CA ALA A 258 10.70 -25.96 -3.67
C ALA A 258 10.20 -26.97 -4.71
N ALA A 259 10.30 -28.27 -4.39
CA ALA A 259 9.84 -29.34 -5.26
C ALA A 259 8.32 -29.60 -5.16
N ASN A 260 7.67 -29.12 -4.09
CA ASN A 260 6.23 -29.28 -3.83
C ASN A 260 5.42 -28.02 -4.25
N LEU A 261 5.92 -27.28 -5.24
CA LEU A 261 5.21 -26.11 -5.78
C LEU A 261 4.18 -26.56 -6.82
N VAL A 262 2.95 -26.07 -6.68
CA VAL A 262 1.85 -26.26 -7.64
C VAL A 262 1.22 -24.91 -7.98
N VAL A 263 0.58 -24.81 -9.16
CA VAL A 263 -0.08 -23.57 -9.59
C VAL A 263 -1.58 -23.76 -9.67
N MET A 264 -2.33 -22.81 -9.12
CA MET A 264 -3.76 -22.64 -9.38
C MET A 264 -3.94 -21.69 -10.56
N PRO A 265 -4.36 -22.15 -11.76
CA PRO A 265 -4.63 -21.26 -12.89
C PRO A 265 -5.77 -20.28 -12.56
N TYR A 266 -5.59 -19.00 -12.93
CA TYR A 266 -6.59 -17.96 -12.72
C TYR A 266 -6.68 -17.02 -13.92
N GLY A 267 -7.81 -17.05 -14.63
CA GLY A 267 -8.06 -16.30 -15.87
C GLY A 267 -9.15 -15.21 -15.76
N ALA A 268 -9.68 -14.93 -14.54
CA ALA A 268 -10.84 -14.05 -14.37
C ALA A 268 -10.47 -12.57 -14.11
N GLY A 269 -9.36 -12.09 -14.66
CA GLY A 269 -8.90 -10.70 -14.57
C GLY A 269 -7.96 -10.46 -13.38
N TRP A 270 -6.71 -10.10 -13.71
CA TRP A 270 -5.66 -9.73 -12.76
C TRP A 270 -4.73 -8.70 -13.38
N SER A 271 -4.32 -7.74 -12.58
CA SER A 271 -3.30 -6.75 -12.96
C SER A 271 -2.51 -6.32 -11.73
N ASP A 272 -1.19 -6.18 -11.88
CA ASP A 272 -0.31 -5.60 -10.85
C ASP A 272 -0.30 -4.06 -10.87
N LEU A 273 -1.01 -3.43 -11.82
CA LEU A 273 -1.00 -1.98 -12.07
C LEU A 273 0.43 -1.42 -12.07
N GLY A 274 1.28 -2.01 -12.91
CA GLY A 274 2.71 -1.66 -12.96
C GLY A 274 3.02 -0.26 -13.50
N GLY A 275 2.05 0.48 -14.05
CA GLY A 275 2.19 1.82 -14.59
C GLY A 275 0.87 2.39 -15.11
N TRP A 276 0.91 3.62 -15.62
CA TRP A 276 -0.30 4.33 -16.09
C TRP A 276 -0.98 3.69 -17.31
N ASP A 277 -0.22 2.98 -18.16
CA ASP A 277 -0.83 2.22 -19.27
C ASP A 277 -1.71 1.08 -18.74
N ALA A 278 -1.28 0.38 -17.68
CA ALA A 278 -2.10 -0.64 -17.03
C ALA A 278 -3.37 -0.03 -16.37
N VAL A 279 -3.25 1.15 -15.76
CA VAL A 279 -4.43 1.88 -15.23
C VAL A 279 -5.40 2.24 -16.34
N TRP A 280 -4.90 2.73 -17.50
CA TRP A 280 -5.72 3.01 -18.67
C TRP A 280 -6.48 1.76 -19.15
N GLN A 281 -5.80 0.61 -19.25
CA GLN A 281 -6.42 -0.65 -19.67
C GLN A 281 -7.49 -1.13 -18.69
N GLU A 282 -7.18 -1.15 -17.39
CA GLU A 282 -8.07 -1.67 -16.34
C GLU A 282 -9.28 -0.75 -16.05
N THR A 283 -9.17 0.55 -16.32
CA THR A 283 -10.32 1.48 -16.17
C THR A 283 -11.35 1.28 -17.28
N GLY A 284 -10.96 0.74 -18.43
CA GLY A 284 -11.84 0.50 -19.58
C GLY A 284 -12.01 1.76 -20.44
N PRO A 285 -11.19 1.93 -21.50
CA PRO A 285 -11.27 3.07 -22.40
C PRO A 285 -12.59 3.10 -23.17
N ASP A 286 -13.05 4.31 -23.51
CA ASP A 286 -14.24 4.57 -24.32
C ASP A 286 -14.05 4.16 -25.81
N GLY A 287 -15.07 4.43 -26.66
CA GLY A 287 -15.03 4.10 -28.08
C GLY A 287 -13.95 4.81 -28.90
N ALA A 288 -13.36 5.90 -28.38
CA ALA A 288 -12.19 6.60 -28.93
C ALA A 288 -10.87 6.17 -28.27
N GLY A 289 -10.94 5.23 -27.34
CA GLY A 289 -9.79 4.75 -26.57
C GLY A 289 -9.38 5.69 -25.44
N ASN A 290 -10.21 6.61 -25.01
CA ASN A 290 -9.87 7.54 -23.93
C ASN A 290 -10.40 7.06 -22.58
N VAL A 291 -9.67 7.42 -21.51
CA VAL A 291 -10.11 7.32 -20.12
C VAL A 291 -10.05 8.71 -19.50
N THR A 292 -11.15 9.17 -18.90
CA THR A 292 -11.23 10.47 -18.22
C THR A 292 -11.75 10.30 -16.80
N SER A 293 -11.24 11.10 -15.85
CA SER A 293 -11.84 11.28 -14.53
C SER A 293 -12.92 12.38 -14.56
N ASP A 294 -13.67 12.55 -13.46
CA ASP A 294 -14.78 13.53 -13.35
C ASP A 294 -14.34 14.97 -13.63
N HIS A 295 -13.11 15.36 -13.26
CA HIS A 295 -12.53 16.68 -13.53
C HIS A 295 -11.60 16.69 -14.74
N ALA A 296 -11.85 15.83 -15.72
CA ALA A 296 -11.08 15.77 -16.95
C ALA A 296 -11.98 15.71 -18.19
N THR A 297 -11.66 16.52 -19.20
CA THR A 297 -12.40 16.61 -20.47
C THR A 297 -11.48 16.31 -21.65
N ALA A 298 -11.90 15.38 -22.52
CA ALA A 298 -11.19 15.02 -23.75
C ALA A 298 -11.95 15.56 -24.96
N ILE A 299 -11.34 16.46 -25.75
CA ILE A 299 -11.94 17.02 -26.99
C ILE A 299 -11.07 16.64 -28.18
N GLY A 300 -11.59 15.79 -29.08
CA GLY A 300 -10.82 15.30 -30.24
C GLY A 300 -9.60 14.48 -29.87
N CYS A 301 -9.58 13.88 -28.68
CA CYS A 301 -8.49 13.02 -28.21
C CYS A 301 -8.74 11.56 -28.60
N THR A 302 -7.66 10.77 -28.72
CA THR A 302 -7.72 9.32 -28.92
C THR A 302 -6.64 8.61 -28.10
N GLY A 303 -6.95 7.40 -27.59
CA GLY A 303 -5.99 6.54 -26.93
C GLY A 303 -5.38 7.11 -25.64
N SER A 304 -6.00 8.12 -25.02
CA SER A 304 -5.38 8.94 -23.98
C SER A 304 -6.02 8.69 -22.59
N LEU A 305 -5.23 8.89 -21.54
CA LEU A 305 -5.69 8.93 -20.15
C LEU A 305 -5.54 10.36 -19.63
N LEU A 306 -6.66 10.98 -19.27
CA LEU A 306 -6.71 12.30 -18.64
C LEU A 306 -7.33 12.17 -17.26
N ARG A 307 -6.57 12.44 -16.21
CA ARG A 307 -6.99 12.22 -14.83
C ARG A 307 -6.63 13.40 -13.94
N SER A 308 -7.61 14.03 -13.31
CA SER A 308 -7.41 15.03 -12.27
C SER A 308 -7.87 14.47 -10.92
N GLU A 309 -6.98 14.53 -9.93
CA GLU A 309 -7.22 14.18 -8.51
C GLU A 309 -7.22 15.43 -7.64
N ALA A 310 -7.18 16.61 -8.26
CA ALA A 310 -7.16 17.89 -7.57
C ALA A 310 -8.55 18.50 -7.58
N GLU A 311 -9.20 18.61 -6.42
CA GLU A 311 -10.43 19.36 -6.26
C GLU A 311 -10.24 20.80 -6.75
N GLY A 312 -11.09 21.25 -7.67
CA GLY A 312 -11.03 22.60 -8.24
C GLY A 312 -10.00 22.80 -9.36
N VAL A 313 -9.38 21.73 -9.87
CA VAL A 313 -8.51 21.76 -11.06
C VAL A 313 -9.14 20.96 -12.19
N GLU A 314 -9.63 21.65 -13.23
CA GLU A 314 -10.11 21.04 -14.46
C GLU A 314 -8.93 20.73 -15.40
N LEU A 315 -8.85 19.50 -15.90
CA LEU A 315 -7.87 19.05 -16.88
C LEU A 315 -8.54 18.89 -18.25
N VAL A 316 -8.17 19.73 -19.20
CA VAL A 316 -8.72 19.66 -20.56
C VAL A 316 -7.66 19.22 -21.55
N GLY A 317 -7.88 18.09 -22.20
CA GLY A 317 -7.09 17.60 -23.34
C GLY A 317 -7.75 18.01 -24.67
N LEU A 318 -6.99 18.61 -25.58
CA LEU A 318 -7.47 19.04 -26.88
C LEU A 318 -6.60 18.45 -28.00
N GLY A 319 -7.19 17.59 -28.84
CA GLY A 319 -6.52 16.98 -29.99
C GLY A 319 -5.31 16.09 -29.64
N LEU A 320 -5.32 15.43 -28.48
CA LEU A 320 -4.23 14.61 -28.00
C LEU A 320 -4.36 13.16 -28.50
N HIS A 321 -3.22 12.51 -28.74
CA HIS A 321 -3.15 11.12 -29.19
C HIS A 321 -2.15 10.35 -28.31
N ASP A 322 -2.57 9.22 -27.73
CA ASP A 322 -1.76 8.34 -26.90
C ASP A 322 -1.02 9.05 -25.75
N ILE A 323 -1.71 9.99 -25.08
CA ILE A 323 -1.15 10.77 -23.97
C ILE A 323 -1.69 10.29 -22.63
N ILE A 324 -0.82 10.28 -21.64
CA ILE A 324 -1.15 10.20 -20.21
C ILE A 324 -0.97 11.60 -19.64
N ALA A 325 -2.03 12.20 -19.11
CA ALA A 325 -1.99 13.43 -18.34
C ALA A 325 -2.66 13.20 -16.97
N VAL A 326 -1.90 13.40 -15.91
CA VAL A 326 -2.35 13.19 -14.52
C VAL A 326 -2.05 14.44 -13.71
N ALA A 327 -3.08 15.09 -13.18
CA ALA A 327 -2.98 16.28 -12.35
C ALA A 327 -3.30 15.97 -10.89
N MET A 328 -2.37 16.38 -10.00
CA MET A 328 -2.52 16.44 -8.55
C MET A 328 -2.50 17.91 -8.11
N PRO A 329 -2.87 18.24 -6.87
CA PRO A 329 -2.82 19.64 -6.39
C PRO A 329 -1.42 20.29 -6.47
N ASP A 330 -0.36 19.49 -6.44
CA ASP A 330 1.04 19.96 -6.32
C ASP A 330 1.97 19.46 -7.43
N ALA A 331 1.49 18.64 -8.36
CA ALA A 331 2.30 18.07 -9.45
C ALA A 331 1.44 17.60 -10.62
N VAL A 332 1.97 17.73 -11.83
CA VAL A 332 1.34 17.23 -13.06
C VAL A 332 2.32 16.35 -13.82
N LEU A 333 1.85 15.21 -14.31
CA LEU A 333 2.55 14.35 -15.26
C LEU A 333 1.89 14.51 -16.63
N VAL A 334 2.70 14.72 -17.66
CA VAL A 334 2.30 14.55 -19.07
C VAL A 334 3.33 13.69 -19.75
N ALA A 335 2.89 12.58 -20.34
CA ALA A 335 3.78 11.62 -20.98
C ALA A 335 3.11 10.97 -22.19
N ASN A 336 3.88 10.49 -23.15
CA ASN A 336 3.36 9.55 -24.13
C ASN A 336 3.05 8.22 -23.43
N ARG A 337 1.95 7.56 -23.78
CA ARG A 337 1.51 6.32 -23.16
C ARG A 337 2.57 5.19 -23.30
N ALA A 338 3.25 5.14 -24.45
CA ALA A 338 4.34 4.19 -24.68
C ALA A 338 5.54 4.36 -23.72
N ASP A 339 5.71 5.57 -23.17
CA ASP A 339 6.78 5.90 -22.22
C ASP A 339 6.38 5.75 -20.75
N SER A 340 5.20 5.20 -20.45
CA SER A 340 4.68 5.08 -19.08
C SER A 340 5.64 4.41 -18.09
N GLN A 341 6.44 3.45 -18.54
CA GLN A 341 7.45 2.77 -17.70
C GLN A 341 8.64 3.68 -17.32
N ARG A 342 8.86 4.77 -18.06
CA ARG A 342 9.94 5.73 -17.82
C ARG A 342 9.59 6.79 -16.77
N VAL A 343 8.40 6.80 -16.23
CA VAL A 343 7.99 7.73 -15.15
C VAL A 343 8.96 7.68 -13.95
N LYS A 344 9.58 6.53 -13.68
CA LYS A 344 10.65 6.40 -12.67
C LYS A 344 11.84 7.33 -12.91
N GLU A 345 12.17 7.66 -14.19
CA GLU A 345 13.26 8.57 -14.55
C GLU A 345 12.90 10.01 -14.18
N ALA A 346 11.64 10.41 -14.40
CA ALA A 346 11.14 11.71 -13.97
C ALA A 346 11.20 11.86 -12.43
N VAL A 347 10.80 10.82 -11.68
CA VAL A 347 10.90 10.81 -10.21
C VAL A 347 12.36 10.91 -9.75
N ALA A 348 13.28 10.19 -10.38
CA ALA A 348 14.72 10.27 -10.07
C ALA A 348 15.27 11.69 -10.33
N SER A 349 14.89 12.33 -11.43
CA SER A 349 15.27 13.70 -11.76
C SER A 349 14.72 14.72 -10.74
N LEU A 350 13.46 14.57 -10.33
CA LEU A 350 12.85 15.42 -9.30
C LEU A 350 13.56 15.26 -7.95
N ARG A 351 13.89 14.01 -7.56
CA ARG A 351 14.64 13.70 -6.34
C ARG A 351 16.03 14.33 -6.35
N ALA A 352 16.76 14.26 -7.49
CA ALA A 352 18.06 14.86 -7.63
C ALA A 352 18.06 16.40 -7.48
N ARG A 353 16.91 17.06 -7.76
CA ARG A 353 16.69 18.50 -7.55
C ARG A 353 16.17 18.85 -6.16
N GLY A 354 15.97 17.86 -5.28
CA GLY A 354 15.37 18.07 -3.97
C GLY A 354 13.88 18.44 -4.00
N ALA A 355 13.17 18.16 -5.12
CA ALA A 355 11.74 18.46 -5.21
C ALA A 355 10.94 17.55 -4.27
N ARG A 356 10.22 18.15 -3.31
CA ARG A 356 9.41 17.45 -2.32
C ARG A 356 8.41 16.49 -2.98
N GLN A 357 7.85 16.87 -4.10
CA GLN A 357 6.86 16.10 -4.87
C GLN A 357 7.40 14.74 -5.36
N ALA A 358 8.70 14.54 -5.36
CA ALA A 358 9.30 13.24 -5.73
C ALA A 358 9.00 12.14 -4.69
N THR A 359 8.83 12.51 -3.41
CA THR A 359 8.72 11.55 -2.31
C THR A 359 7.56 11.80 -1.37
N ALA A 360 7.21 13.06 -1.09
CA ALA A 360 6.20 13.45 -0.14
C ALA A 360 4.85 13.69 -0.82
N PHE A 361 3.80 13.10 -0.28
CA PHE A 361 2.40 13.37 -0.64
C PHE A 361 1.89 14.59 0.13
N PRO A 362 0.92 15.35 -0.38
CA PRO A 362 0.36 16.50 0.35
C PRO A 362 -0.29 16.14 1.67
N THR A 363 -0.90 14.96 1.75
CA THR A 363 -1.62 14.45 2.94
C THR A 363 -0.71 13.55 3.78
N ASP A 364 -0.77 13.69 5.10
CA ASP A 364 -0.07 12.85 6.07
C ASP A 364 -1.05 12.29 7.11
N HIS A 365 -1.04 10.97 7.30
CA HIS A 365 -1.92 10.25 8.21
C HIS A 365 -1.28 10.10 9.59
N ARG A 366 -2.05 10.43 10.63
CA ARG A 366 -1.63 10.42 12.03
C ARG A 366 -2.61 9.58 12.87
N PRO A 367 -2.25 9.15 14.07
CA PRO A 367 -3.17 8.39 14.92
C PRO A 367 -4.46 9.17 15.23
N TRP A 368 -4.36 10.48 15.36
CA TRP A 368 -5.48 11.37 15.66
C TRP A 368 -6.32 11.78 14.43
N GLY A 369 -5.89 11.46 13.20
CA GLY A 369 -6.54 11.85 11.96
C GLY A 369 -5.54 12.06 10.83
N TRP A 370 -5.64 13.16 10.12
CA TRP A 370 -4.71 13.49 9.04
C TRP A 370 -4.62 15.01 8.84
N PHE A 371 -3.58 15.43 8.17
CA PHE A 371 -3.48 16.81 7.69
C PHE A 371 -3.05 16.85 6.22
N GLU A 372 -3.40 17.95 5.56
CA GLU A 372 -3.01 18.24 4.18
C GLU A 372 -2.39 19.63 4.11
N SER A 373 -1.25 19.74 3.43
CA SER A 373 -0.62 21.03 3.13
C SER A 373 -1.32 21.68 1.93
N LEU A 374 -2.07 22.76 2.18
CA LEU A 374 -2.82 23.49 1.14
C LEU A 374 -1.95 24.52 0.42
N ALA A 375 -1.09 25.22 1.15
CA ALA A 375 -0.17 26.20 0.59
C ALA A 375 1.13 26.25 1.42
N MET A 376 2.24 26.53 0.75
CA MET A 376 3.54 26.67 1.39
C MET A 376 4.32 27.80 0.74
N GLY A 377 4.87 28.70 1.56
CA GLY A 377 5.80 29.74 1.16
C GLY A 377 7.08 29.66 2.00
N GLU A 378 8.01 30.59 1.77
CA GLU A 378 9.30 30.61 2.46
C GLU A 378 9.15 30.71 3.98
N ARG A 379 8.14 31.45 4.46
CA ARG A 379 7.93 31.73 5.88
C ARG A 379 6.53 31.40 6.39
N PHE A 380 5.74 30.63 5.62
CA PHE A 380 4.42 30.19 6.04
C PHE A 380 4.04 28.85 5.46
N GLN A 381 3.18 28.12 6.17
CA GLN A 381 2.48 26.94 5.69
C GLN A 381 1.02 26.99 6.14
N VAL A 382 0.11 26.63 5.23
CA VAL A 382 -1.31 26.47 5.54
C VAL A 382 -1.64 24.98 5.49
N LYS A 383 -2.24 24.45 6.54
CA LYS A 383 -2.69 23.06 6.62
C LYS A 383 -4.20 22.99 6.86
N ARG A 384 -4.86 22.04 6.23
CA ARG A 384 -6.17 21.53 6.64
C ARG A 384 -5.92 20.33 7.55
N ILE A 385 -6.44 20.37 8.78
CA ILE A 385 -6.28 19.31 9.77
C ILE A 385 -7.65 18.73 10.09
N VAL A 386 -7.76 17.39 10.03
CA VAL A 386 -8.96 16.65 10.38
C VAL A 386 -8.66 15.78 11.59
N VAL A 387 -9.39 15.99 12.70
CA VAL A 387 -9.19 15.26 13.96
C VAL A 387 -10.39 14.37 14.22
N LYS A 388 -10.13 13.06 14.40
CA LYS A 388 -11.16 12.05 14.70
C LYS A 388 -11.89 12.35 16.01
N PRO A 389 -13.14 11.90 16.19
CA PRO A 389 -13.85 12.01 17.47
C PRO A 389 -13.04 11.46 18.65
N GLY A 390 -12.95 12.19 19.73
CA GLY A 390 -12.21 11.82 20.94
C GLY A 390 -10.68 11.80 20.80
N ALA A 391 -10.13 12.17 19.66
CA ALA A 391 -8.69 12.17 19.43
C ALA A 391 -8.05 13.51 19.82
N ALA A 392 -6.75 13.47 20.14
CA ALA A 392 -5.97 14.64 20.54
C ALA A 392 -4.61 14.67 19.83
N LEU A 393 -4.11 15.86 19.52
CA LEU A 393 -2.70 16.07 19.15
C LEU A 393 -1.81 15.93 20.40
N SER A 394 -0.49 15.82 20.22
CA SER A 394 0.45 15.88 21.32
C SER A 394 0.40 17.23 22.05
N LEU A 395 0.70 17.24 23.35
CA LEU A 395 1.06 18.47 24.04
C LEU A 395 2.46 18.85 23.59
N GLN A 396 2.61 20.00 22.91
CA GLN A 396 3.80 20.34 22.15
C GLN A 396 4.12 21.83 22.18
N SER A 397 5.34 22.18 21.81
CA SER A 397 5.75 23.55 21.54
C SER A 397 6.70 23.64 20.34
N HIS A 398 6.95 24.85 19.84
CA HIS A 398 7.81 25.14 18.69
C HIS A 398 8.75 26.31 19.02
N HIS A 399 10.01 26.19 18.56
CA HIS A 399 10.99 27.27 18.75
C HIS A 399 11.02 28.29 17.61
N HIS A 400 10.55 27.93 16.42
CA HIS A 400 10.78 28.74 15.22
C HIS A 400 9.51 29.18 14.51
N ARG A 401 8.32 28.74 14.98
CA ARG A 401 7.04 29.11 14.38
C ARG A 401 5.96 29.39 15.41
N SER A 402 5.03 30.26 15.05
CA SER A 402 3.75 30.49 15.71
C SER A 402 2.62 29.95 14.81
N GLU A 403 1.44 29.75 15.40
CA GLU A 403 0.33 29.14 14.68
C GLU A 403 -0.97 29.92 14.91
N HIS A 404 -1.81 29.99 13.87
CA HIS A 404 -3.20 30.43 13.96
C HIS A 404 -4.09 29.24 13.60
N TRP A 405 -5.01 28.90 14.47
CA TRP A 405 -5.98 27.84 14.24
C TRP A 405 -7.38 28.43 14.06
N ILE A 406 -8.06 28.05 13.00
CA ILE A 406 -9.43 28.47 12.68
C ILE A 406 -10.28 27.21 12.59
N VAL A 407 -11.23 27.03 13.50
CA VAL A 407 -12.17 25.90 13.47
C VAL A 407 -13.19 26.12 12.36
N VAL A 408 -13.20 25.22 11.40
CA VAL A 408 -14.13 25.26 10.24
C VAL A 408 -15.37 24.40 10.48
N GLN A 409 -15.17 23.26 11.16
CA GLN A 409 -16.25 22.32 11.48
C GLN A 409 -16.02 21.70 12.85
N GLY A 410 -17.06 21.61 13.65
CA GLY A 410 -17.04 20.98 14.96
C GLY A 410 -16.58 21.91 16.07
N THR A 411 -16.02 21.33 17.15
CA THR A 411 -15.54 22.07 18.32
C THR A 411 -14.19 21.52 18.75
N ALA A 412 -13.22 22.39 18.93
CA ALA A 412 -11.90 22.09 19.48
C ALA A 412 -11.84 22.41 20.97
N ARG A 413 -11.26 21.51 21.78
CA ARG A 413 -10.71 21.85 23.07
C ARG A 413 -9.23 22.21 22.84
N VAL A 414 -8.85 23.42 23.18
CA VAL A 414 -7.50 23.94 22.99
C VAL A 414 -6.89 24.24 24.35
N THR A 415 -5.73 23.66 24.62
CA THR A 415 -4.89 23.97 25.78
C THR A 415 -3.73 24.85 25.35
N ILE A 416 -3.49 25.96 26.02
CA ILE A 416 -2.33 26.87 25.81
C ILE A 416 -1.77 27.22 27.16
N ASP A 417 -0.51 26.87 27.42
CA ASP A 417 0.21 27.14 28.70
C ASP A 417 -0.61 26.73 29.95
N GLY A 418 -1.35 25.62 29.83
CA GLY A 418 -2.19 25.07 30.90
C GLY A 418 -3.63 25.62 30.97
N GLU A 419 -3.96 26.65 30.21
CA GLU A 419 -5.34 27.15 30.11
C GLU A 419 -6.12 26.39 29.04
N GLU A 420 -7.30 25.85 29.40
CA GLU A 420 -8.20 25.19 28.47
C GLU A 420 -9.32 26.10 27.97
N ARG A 421 -9.60 26.06 26.68
CA ARG A 421 -10.71 26.79 26.04
C ARG A 421 -11.42 25.92 25.01
N LEU A 422 -12.74 26.08 24.91
CA LEU A 422 -13.51 25.54 23.79
C LEU A 422 -13.58 26.57 22.68
N ILE A 423 -13.19 26.16 21.48
CA ILE A 423 -13.21 26.95 20.25
C ILE A 423 -14.20 26.28 19.30
N THR A 424 -15.26 27.00 18.96
CA THR A 424 -16.33 26.50 18.05
C THR A 424 -16.12 26.97 16.61
N GLU A 425 -17.01 26.55 15.72
CA GLU A 425 -16.98 26.98 14.32
C GLU A 425 -16.92 28.52 14.18
N ASN A 426 -16.15 29.00 13.18
CA ASN A 426 -15.84 30.41 12.92
C ASN A 426 -15.02 31.13 14.01
N GLN A 427 -14.55 30.42 15.03
CA GLN A 427 -13.63 30.97 16.00
C GLN A 427 -12.19 30.60 15.66
N SER A 428 -11.27 31.46 16.07
CA SER A 428 -9.84 31.28 15.89
C SER A 428 -9.07 31.50 17.19
N VAL A 429 -7.89 30.90 17.25
CA VAL A 429 -6.96 31.06 18.37
C VAL A 429 -5.54 31.22 17.83
N TYR A 430 -4.78 32.12 18.46
CA TYR A 430 -3.37 32.30 18.19
C TYR A 430 -2.53 31.52 19.20
N ILE A 431 -1.55 30.77 18.69
CA ILE A 431 -0.55 30.05 19.49
C ILE A 431 0.77 30.79 19.34
N PRO A 432 1.25 31.47 20.41
CA PRO A 432 2.53 32.19 20.37
C PRO A 432 3.72 31.24 20.18
N LEU A 433 4.81 31.80 19.67
CA LEU A 433 6.10 31.13 19.63
C LEU A 433 6.49 30.63 21.04
N GLY A 434 6.84 29.36 21.16
CA GLY A 434 7.27 28.71 22.40
C GLY A 434 6.15 28.32 23.37
N ALA A 435 4.90 28.72 23.14
CA ALA A 435 3.77 28.29 23.98
C ALA A 435 3.56 26.78 23.93
N VAL A 436 3.30 26.19 25.10
CA VAL A 436 2.97 24.77 25.20
C VAL A 436 1.47 24.58 24.90
N HIS A 437 1.13 23.82 23.88
CA HIS A 437 -0.24 23.75 23.39
C HIS A 437 -0.66 22.36 22.95
N ARG A 438 -1.98 22.11 22.98
CA ARG A 438 -2.63 20.90 22.51
C ARG A 438 -3.98 21.23 21.91
N MET A 439 -4.40 20.43 20.93
CA MET A 439 -5.76 20.42 20.41
C MET A 439 -6.37 19.05 20.56
N GLU A 440 -7.66 19.01 20.94
CA GLU A 440 -8.47 17.80 21.09
C GLU A 440 -9.81 17.99 20.41
N ASN A 441 -10.35 16.91 19.86
CA ASN A 441 -11.75 16.85 19.42
C ASN A 441 -12.61 16.21 20.49
N PRO A 442 -13.34 16.96 21.33
CA PRO A 442 -14.23 16.41 22.35
C PRO A 442 -15.55 15.92 21.77
N GLY A 443 -15.81 16.16 20.49
CA GLY A 443 -17.07 15.85 19.80
C GLY A 443 -17.19 14.41 19.36
N LYS A 444 -18.36 14.09 18.78
CA LYS A 444 -18.69 12.78 18.20
C LYS A 444 -18.53 12.73 16.69
N LEU A 445 -18.24 13.85 16.05
CA LEU A 445 -18.01 13.97 14.61
C LEU A 445 -16.58 14.42 14.37
N PRO A 446 -16.00 14.17 13.18
CA PRO A 446 -14.70 14.72 12.81
C PRO A 446 -14.69 16.24 12.94
N MET A 447 -13.64 16.78 13.49
CA MET A 447 -13.39 18.21 13.58
C MET A 447 -12.43 18.62 12.46
N VAL A 448 -12.71 19.75 11.81
CA VAL A 448 -11.88 20.30 10.74
C VAL A 448 -11.42 21.70 11.13
N LEU A 449 -10.13 21.96 10.97
CA LEU A 449 -9.56 23.28 11.16
C LEU A 449 -8.55 23.63 10.06
N ILE A 450 -8.36 24.92 9.88
CA ILE A 450 -7.27 25.49 9.09
C ILE A 450 -6.21 26.00 10.08
N GLU A 451 -5.00 25.51 9.89
CA GLU A 451 -3.82 25.97 10.61
C GLU A 451 -2.95 26.82 9.68
N VAL A 452 -2.61 28.01 10.12
CA VAL A 452 -1.63 28.86 9.45
C VAL A 452 -0.39 28.95 10.32
N GLN A 453 0.68 28.31 9.91
CA GLN A 453 2.00 28.38 10.54
C GLN A 453 2.80 29.52 9.93
N THR A 454 3.46 30.32 10.75
CA THR A 454 4.36 31.40 10.30
C THR A 454 5.65 31.38 11.11
N GLY A 455 6.79 31.45 10.43
CA GLY A 455 8.08 31.41 11.11
C GLY A 455 9.29 31.31 10.21
N SER A 456 10.45 31.22 10.82
CA SER A 456 11.73 31.04 10.10
C SER A 456 12.04 29.60 9.73
N TYR A 457 11.39 28.65 10.41
CA TYR A 457 11.52 27.22 10.16
C TYR A 457 10.18 26.52 10.42
N LEU A 458 9.75 25.67 9.48
CA LEU A 458 8.43 25.04 9.47
C LEU A 458 8.50 23.49 9.46
N GLY A 459 9.69 22.93 9.70
CA GLY A 459 9.90 21.47 9.74
C GLY A 459 9.17 20.81 10.90
N GLU A 460 8.72 19.58 10.72
CA GLU A 460 8.05 18.77 11.77
C GLU A 460 9.03 18.36 12.90
N ASP A 461 10.33 18.43 12.67
CA ASP A 461 11.41 18.24 13.65
C ASP A 461 11.59 19.42 14.63
N ASP A 462 10.91 20.59 14.40
CA ASP A 462 10.77 21.68 15.38
C ASP A 462 9.75 21.37 16.50
N ILE A 463 9.04 20.24 16.41
CA ILE A 463 8.04 19.86 17.42
C ILE A 463 8.72 19.26 18.65
N ILE A 464 8.62 19.96 19.78
CA ILE A 464 8.97 19.44 21.10
C ILE A 464 7.72 18.87 21.74
N ARG A 465 7.69 17.55 22.00
CA ARG A 465 6.56 16.86 22.60
C ARG A 465 6.77 16.68 24.09
N TYR A 466 5.81 17.12 24.89
CA TYR A 466 5.77 16.95 26.34
C TYR A 466 4.94 15.76 26.78
N GLU A 467 3.77 15.60 26.15
CA GLU A 467 2.88 14.46 26.33
C GLU A 467 2.30 14.05 24.98
N ASP A 468 2.35 12.77 24.70
CA ASP A 468 1.75 12.19 23.52
C ASP A 468 0.99 10.91 23.89
N VAL A 469 -0.35 10.95 23.85
CA VAL A 469 -1.22 9.80 24.14
C VAL A 469 -0.98 8.62 23.17
N TYR A 470 -0.26 8.86 22.09
CA TYR A 470 0.09 7.85 21.07
C TYR A 470 1.57 7.45 21.12
N ALA A 471 2.30 7.85 22.15
CA ALA A 471 3.71 7.48 22.39
C ALA A 471 4.65 7.67 21.18
N ARG A 472 4.45 8.74 20.38
CA ARG A 472 5.36 9.10 19.29
C ARG A 472 6.59 9.80 19.86
N SER A 473 7.77 9.29 19.59
CA SER A 473 9.06 9.91 19.92
C SER A 473 9.40 11.05 18.95
#